data_a5422edd1226b851810435b6b72dda3c
#
_entry.id   a5422edd1226b851810435b6b72dda3c
#
_cell.length_a   1.000
_cell.length_b   1.000
_cell.length_c   1.000
_cell.angle_alpha   90.00
_cell.angle_beta   90.00
_cell.angle_gamma   90.00
#
_symmetry.space_group_name_H-M   'P 1'
#
loop_
_entity.id
_entity.type
_entity.pdbx_description
1 polymer ?
#
loop_
_entity_poly.entity_id
_entity_poly.type
_entity_poly.pdbx_seq_one_letter_code
_entity_poly.pdbx_strand_id
1 'polypeptide(L)'
;MKNTNEKEILDVALMTPLGKFNYRVGAIIIDDGKILMVKTDKTSYHYSVGGRVHFGETANDAVLREVYEETGIRLEIERPVFIHENFFTLQGTSTRYHELSIFFLMKKSSEIKNIRSGSTTDRGDKEQLVWLPIDSLSDYEVYPDFFAKELSSLPDSVKFMLTKN
;
A
#
# COMPACT_ATOMS: atom_id res chain seq x y z
N MET A 1 -14.08 -13.22 -36.55
CA MET A 1 -12.88 -13.49 -35.71
C MET A 1 -12.68 -12.30 -34.79
N LYS A 2 -13.04 -12.42 -33.52
CA LYS A 2 -12.79 -11.36 -32.51
C LYS A 2 -11.32 -11.45 -32.12
N ASN A 3 -10.54 -10.43 -32.44
CA ASN A 3 -9.17 -10.25 -31.92
C ASN A 3 -9.27 -9.86 -30.45
N THR A 4 -9.28 -10.84 -29.56
CA THR A 4 -9.16 -10.63 -28.11
C THR A 4 -7.69 -10.75 -27.72
N ASN A 5 -6.92 -9.71 -27.97
CA ASN A 5 -5.63 -9.48 -27.32
C ASN A 5 -5.80 -8.49 -26.14
N GLU A 6 -6.86 -8.61 -25.35
CA GLU A 6 -6.86 -8.06 -24.01
C GLU A 6 -5.96 -8.99 -23.20
N LYS A 7 -4.76 -8.49 -22.86
CA LYS A 7 -3.89 -9.16 -21.90
C LYS A 7 -4.68 -9.29 -20.60
N GLU A 8 -5.04 -10.51 -20.24
CA GLU A 8 -5.68 -10.78 -18.95
C GLU A 8 -4.73 -10.30 -17.84
N ILE A 9 -5.17 -9.29 -17.08
CA ILE A 9 -4.39 -8.75 -15.96
C ILE A 9 -4.67 -9.64 -14.76
N LEU A 10 -3.63 -10.35 -14.30
CA LEU A 10 -3.73 -11.27 -13.17
C LEU A 10 -2.86 -10.77 -12.01
N ASP A 11 -3.46 -10.65 -10.85
CA ASP A 11 -2.73 -10.41 -9.61
C ASP A 11 -1.84 -11.62 -9.27
N VAL A 12 -0.65 -11.37 -8.74
CA VAL A 12 0.16 -12.42 -8.10
C VAL A 12 -0.46 -12.75 -6.75
N ALA A 13 -1.54 -13.51 -6.80
CA ALA A 13 -2.29 -13.98 -5.65
C ALA A 13 -2.68 -15.45 -5.86
N LEU A 14 -2.48 -16.26 -4.83
CA LEU A 14 -2.76 -17.69 -4.88
C LEU A 14 -3.71 -18.10 -3.76
N MET A 15 -4.84 -18.71 -4.12
CA MET A 15 -5.72 -19.34 -3.16
C MET A 15 -5.34 -20.83 -3.03
N THR A 16 -5.18 -21.28 -1.80
CA THR A 16 -4.87 -22.67 -1.45
C THR A 16 -5.89 -23.19 -0.43
N PRO A 17 -5.99 -24.51 -0.19
CA PRO A 17 -6.78 -25.05 0.91
C PRO A 17 -6.36 -24.54 2.30
N LEU A 18 -5.14 -24.03 2.45
CA LEU A 18 -4.58 -23.53 3.72
C LEU A 18 -4.78 -22.03 3.92
N GLY A 19 -5.16 -21.29 2.88
CA GLY A 19 -5.32 -19.83 2.92
C GLY A 19 -4.88 -19.15 1.62
N LYS A 20 -4.79 -17.83 1.65
CA LYS A 20 -4.46 -16.99 0.50
C LYS A 20 -3.07 -16.38 0.64
N PHE A 21 -2.23 -16.55 -0.38
CA PHE A 21 -1.00 -15.80 -0.55
C PHE A 21 -1.24 -14.56 -1.40
N ASN A 22 -0.64 -13.42 -1.03
CA ASN A 22 -0.63 -12.20 -1.84
C ASN A 22 0.80 -11.65 -1.94
N TYR A 23 1.19 -11.21 -3.14
CA TYR A 23 2.35 -10.35 -3.33
C TYR A 23 1.89 -8.91 -3.56
N ARG A 24 2.35 -7.98 -2.71
CA ARG A 24 1.89 -6.59 -2.69
C ARG A 24 3.04 -5.60 -2.70
N VAL A 25 2.71 -4.38 -3.03
CA VAL A 25 3.58 -3.20 -2.87
C VAL A 25 2.84 -2.11 -2.12
N GLY A 26 3.59 -1.27 -1.42
CA GLY A 26 3.07 -0.08 -0.77
C GLY A 26 3.98 1.11 -0.97
N ALA A 27 3.40 2.30 -1.05
CA ALA A 27 4.11 3.55 -1.17
C ALA A 27 4.12 4.30 0.16
N ILE A 28 5.30 4.77 0.56
CA ILE A 28 5.49 5.70 1.69
C ILE A 28 5.63 7.10 1.07
N ILE A 29 4.55 7.86 1.12
CA ILE A 29 4.47 9.22 0.58
C ILE A 29 4.39 10.18 1.76
N ILE A 30 5.45 10.95 1.98
CA ILE A 30 5.58 11.85 3.13
C ILE A 30 5.67 13.29 2.64
N ASP A 31 4.85 14.16 3.21
CA ASP A 31 4.93 15.61 3.03
C ASP A 31 4.63 16.33 4.37
N ASP A 32 5.44 17.32 4.71
CA ASP A 32 5.27 18.16 5.91
C ASP A 32 4.96 17.39 7.20
N GLY A 33 5.77 16.34 7.48
CA GLY A 33 5.62 15.50 8.68
C GLY A 33 4.37 14.59 8.69
N LYS A 34 3.70 14.43 7.56
CA LYS A 34 2.51 13.59 7.40
C LYS A 34 2.74 12.50 6.37
N ILE A 35 2.10 11.37 6.58
CA ILE A 35 2.03 10.29 5.60
C ILE A 35 0.67 10.26 4.92
N LEU A 36 0.66 9.97 3.62
CA LEU A 36 -0.56 9.72 2.87
C LEU A 36 -1.03 8.28 3.11
N MET A 37 -2.27 8.15 3.57
CA MET A 37 -2.93 6.86 3.80
C MET A 37 -4.27 6.82 3.07
N VAL A 38 -4.80 5.62 2.90
CA VAL A 38 -6.14 5.38 2.35
C VAL A 38 -7.08 4.99 3.47
N LYS A 39 -8.28 5.56 3.47
CA LYS A 39 -9.38 5.21 4.37
C LYS A 39 -10.58 4.73 3.57
N THR A 40 -11.28 3.71 4.07
CA THR A 40 -12.56 3.29 3.52
C THR A 40 -13.72 3.66 4.43
N ASP A 41 -14.92 3.80 3.88
CA ASP A 41 -16.14 4.03 4.68
C ASP A 41 -16.53 2.82 5.54
N LYS A 42 -15.96 1.64 5.24
CA LYS A 42 -16.35 0.37 5.84
C LYS A 42 -15.50 -0.04 7.03
N THR A 43 -14.39 0.63 7.26
CA THR A 43 -13.41 0.25 8.28
C THR A 43 -12.96 1.46 9.09
N SER A 44 -12.57 1.22 10.35
CA SER A 44 -11.98 2.26 11.21
C SER A 44 -10.51 2.51 10.90
N TYR A 45 -9.84 1.58 10.22
CA TYR A 45 -8.41 1.63 9.96
C TYR A 45 -8.05 2.33 8.64
N HIS A 46 -6.81 2.75 8.59
CA HIS A 46 -6.17 3.32 7.41
C HIS A 46 -5.10 2.35 6.89
N TYR A 47 -4.87 2.33 5.59
CA TYR A 47 -3.82 1.51 4.99
C TYR A 47 -2.96 2.31 4.01
N SER A 48 -1.76 1.81 3.74
CA SER A 48 -0.83 2.47 2.82
C SER A 48 -1.39 2.50 1.40
N VAL A 49 -1.09 3.56 0.66
CA VAL A 49 -1.23 3.58 -0.81
C VAL A 49 -0.52 2.36 -1.39
N GLY A 50 -1.16 1.61 -2.28
CA GLY A 50 -0.57 0.42 -2.90
C GLY A 50 -1.57 -0.68 -3.18
N GLY A 51 -1.07 -1.81 -3.68
CA GLY A 51 -1.92 -2.93 -4.06
C GLY A 51 -1.13 -4.18 -4.44
N ARG A 52 -1.76 -5.04 -5.24
CA ARG A 52 -1.14 -6.30 -5.68
C ARG A 52 -0.26 -6.08 -6.90
N VAL A 53 0.84 -6.81 -6.93
CA VAL A 53 1.68 -6.92 -8.12
C VAL A 53 0.97 -7.77 -9.15
N HIS A 54 0.96 -7.36 -10.42
CA HIS A 54 0.43 -8.15 -11.52
C HIS A 54 1.47 -9.16 -12.00
N PHE A 55 1.01 -10.27 -12.56
CA PHE A 55 1.89 -11.28 -13.14
C PHE A 55 2.70 -10.67 -14.30
N GLY A 56 4.02 -10.79 -14.20
CA GLY A 56 4.96 -10.20 -15.20
C GLY A 56 5.28 -8.72 -14.98
N GLU A 57 4.77 -8.10 -13.90
CA GLU A 57 5.09 -6.74 -13.49
C GLU A 57 6.20 -6.76 -12.44
N THR A 58 7.12 -5.80 -12.48
CA THR A 58 8.09 -5.63 -11.39
C THR A 58 7.46 -4.93 -10.19
N ALA A 59 8.01 -5.11 -8.99
CA ALA A 59 7.53 -4.39 -7.81
C ALA A 59 7.64 -2.86 -7.97
N ASN A 60 8.68 -2.38 -8.67
CA ASN A 60 8.86 -0.96 -8.97
C ASN A 60 7.73 -0.43 -9.87
N ASP A 61 7.41 -1.15 -10.95
CA ASP A 61 6.33 -0.75 -11.86
C ASP A 61 4.97 -0.81 -11.16
N ALA A 62 4.76 -1.85 -10.32
CA ALA A 62 3.53 -2.02 -9.55
C ALA A 62 3.29 -0.83 -8.61
N VAL A 63 4.28 -0.42 -7.82
CA VAL A 63 4.09 0.69 -6.89
C VAL A 63 3.85 2.02 -7.61
N LEU A 64 4.51 2.25 -8.74
CA LEU A 64 4.29 3.46 -9.56
C LEU A 64 2.89 3.48 -10.18
N ARG A 65 2.40 2.33 -10.65
CA ARG A 65 1.03 2.18 -11.16
C ARG A 65 0.01 2.43 -10.05
N GLU A 66 0.16 1.79 -8.89
CA GLU A 66 -0.74 1.95 -7.74
C GLU A 66 -0.79 3.40 -7.24
N VAL A 67 0.36 4.06 -7.13
CA VAL A 67 0.42 5.50 -6.78
C VAL A 67 -0.39 6.33 -7.76
N TYR A 68 -0.22 6.09 -9.07
CA TYR A 68 -0.95 6.84 -10.08
C TYR A 68 -2.47 6.53 -10.05
N GLU A 69 -2.86 5.26 -9.91
CA GLU A 69 -4.26 4.83 -9.84
C GLU A 69 -4.99 5.40 -8.63
N GLU A 70 -4.32 5.50 -7.47
CA GLU A 70 -4.95 5.99 -6.25
C GLU A 70 -4.88 7.51 -6.08
N THR A 71 -3.81 8.14 -6.56
CA THR A 71 -3.56 9.58 -6.31
C THR A 71 -3.74 10.48 -7.52
N GLY A 72 -3.74 9.92 -8.73
CA GLY A 72 -3.77 10.66 -9.99
C GLY A 72 -2.47 11.37 -10.34
N ILE A 73 -1.41 11.26 -9.51
CA ILE A 73 -0.10 11.89 -9.76
C ILE A 73 0.99 10.87 -10.02
N ARG A 74 2.02 11.27 -10.75
CA ARG A 74 3.21 10.44 -11.01
C ARG A 74 4.33 10.84 -10.07
N LEU A 75 4.80 9.88 -9.28
CA LEU A 75 5.95 10.03 -8.39
C LEU A 75 7.10 9.14 -8.86
N GLU A 76 8.29 9.43 -8.37
CA GLU A 76 9.48 8.60 -8.53
C GLU A 76 9.79 7.86 -7.24
N ILE A 77 10.33 6.66 -7.38
CA ILE A 77 10.84 5.89 -6.23
C ILE A 77 12.17 6.50 -5.79
N GLU A 78 12.30 6.75 -4.48
CA GLU A 78 13.59 7.07 -3.87
C GLU A 78 14.37 5.79 -3.57
N ARG A 79 13.76 4.87 -2.82
CA ARG A 79 14.35 3.57 -2.47
C ARG A 79 13.32 2.62 -1.85
N PRO A 80 13.55 1.29 -1.87
CA PRO A 80 12.83 0.38 -0.99
C PRO A 80 13.24 0.61 0.48
N VAL A 81 12.30 0.45 1.39
CA VAL A 81 12.50 0.69 2.85
C VAL A 81 12.20 -0.56 3.66
N PHE A 82 11.05 -1.19 3.42
CA PHE A 82 10.64 -2.37 4.16
C PHE A 82 10.28 -3.53 3.23
N ILE A 83 10.63 -4.74 3.66
CA ILE A 83 10.05 -5.98 3.17
C ILE A 83 9.27 -6.56 4.34
N HIS A 84 7.96 -6.74 4.18
CA HIS A 84 7.07 -7.18 5.22
C HIS A 84 6.44 -8.52 4.87
N GLU A 85 6.69 -9.51 5.70
CA GLU A 85 6.00 -10.79 5.67
C GLU A 85 4.93 -10.78 6.76
N ASN A 86 3.66 -10.94 6.36
CA ASN A 86 2.52 -10.78 7.24
C ASN A 86 1.61 -12.01 7.18
N PHE A 87 1.30 -12.55 8.37
CA PHE A 87 0.39 -13.67 8.56
C PHE A 87 -0.80 -13.22 9.40
N PHE A 88 -1.99 -13.29 8.88
CA PHE A 88 -3.20 -12.88 9.60
C PHE A 88 -4.42 -13.67 9.15
N THR A 89 -5.47 -13.63 9.97
CA THR A 89 -6.79 -14.11 9.58
C THR A 89 -7.68 -12.92 9.29
N LEU A 90 -8.34 -12.91 8.14
CA LEU A 90 -9.22 -11.80 7.78
C LEU A 90 -10.41 -11.75 8.76
N GLN A 91 -10.57 -10.60 9.41
CA GLN A 91 -11.60 -10.39 10.41
C GLN A 91 -13.00 -10.71 9.87
N GLY A 92 -13.79 -11.45 10.65
CA GLY A 92 -15.13 -11.91 10.24
C GLY A 92 -15.14 -13.12 9.31
N THR A 93 -13.98 -13.71 9.02
CA THR A 93 -13.84 -14.92 8.19
C THR A 93 -12.87 -15.90 8.84
N SER A 94 -12.78 -17.14 8.29
CA SER A 94 -11.74 -18.11 8.63
C SER A 94 -10.57 -18.12 7.64
N THR A 95 -10.55 -17.18 6.69
CA THR A 95 -9.52 -17.14 5.65
C THR A 95 -8.21 -16.63 6.23
N ARG A 96 -7.18 -17.48 6.20
CA ARG A 96 -5.81 -17.12 6.58
C ARG A 96 -5.10 -16.48 5.40
N TYR A 97 -4.31 -15.45 5.69
CA TYR A 97 -3.50 -14.76 4.71
C TYR A 97 -2.02 -14.90 5.04
N HIS A 98 -1.23 -15.06 3.99
CA HIS A 98 0.21 -14.90 3.98
C HIS A 98 0.52 -13.85 2.91
N GLU A 99 0.98 -12.67 3.33
CA GLU A 99 1.31 -11.58 2.42
C GLU A 99 2.79 -11.28 2.46
N LEU A 100 3.38 -11.07 1.29
CA LEU A 100 4.69 -10.47 1.12
C LEU A 100 4.50 -9.09 0.50
N SER A 101 4.94 -8.04 1.20
CA SER A 101 4.80 -6.65 0.74
C SER A 101 6.16 -5.96 0.70
N ILE A 102 6.41 -5.19 -0.35
CA ILE A 102 7.59 -4.31 -0.46
C ILE A 102 7.11 -2.87 -0.37
N PHE A 103 7.64 -2.10 0.58
CA PHE A 103 7.31 -0.69 0.78
C PHE A 103 8.43 0.20 0.26
N PHE A 104 8.06 1.16 -0.57
CA PHE A 104 8.97 2.10 -1.22
C PHE A 104 8.75 3.51 -0.71
N LEU A 105 9.83 4.18 -0.30
CA LEU A 105 9.82 5.62 -0.08
C LEU A 105 9.76 6.31 -1.44
N MET A 106 8.80 7.22 -1.59
CA MET A 106 8.67 8.03 -2.80
C MET A 106 9.44 9.32 -2.65
N LYS A 107 10.04 9.80 -3.76
CA LYS A 107 10.71 11.11 -3.79
C LYS A 107 9.71 12.24 -3.53
N LYS A 108 10.19 13.28 -2.85
CA LYS A 108 9.42 14.52 -2.70
C LYS A 108 9.15 15.12 -4.07
N SER A 109 7.92 15.59 -4.27
CA SER A 109 7.47 16.25 -5.49
C SER A 109 6.55 17.41 -5.15
N SER A 110 6.62 18.49 -5.92
CA SER A 110 5.69 19.61 -5.78
C SER A 110 4.23 19.20 -6.07
N GLU A 111 4.02 18.14 -6.83
CA GLU A 111 2.68 17.63 -7.15
C GLU A 111 1.97 17.02 -5.95
N ILE A 112 2.72 16.52 -4.95
CA ILE A 112 2.16 15.97 -3.71
C ILE A 112 1.21 16.96 -3.02
N LYS A 113 1.51 18.26 -3.09
CA LYS A 113 0.68 19.33 -2.52
C LYS A 113 -0.72 19.44 -3.14
N ASN A 114 -0.92 18.84 -4.31
CA ASN A 114 -2.22 18.80 -4.98
C ASN A 114 -3.15 17.71 -4.40
N ILE A 115 -2.59 16.76 -3.64
CA ILE A 115 -3.37 15.71 -2.98
C ILE A 115 -3.96 16.28 -1.69
N ARG A 116 -5.29 16.39 -1.64
CA ARG A 116 -6.01 16.89 -0.45
C ARG A 116 -6.60 15.72 0.33
N SER A 117 -6.61 15.83 1.66
CA SER A 117 -7.36 14.90 2.50
C SER A 117 -8.83 14.89 2.08
N GLY A 118 -9.39 13.68 1.97
CA GLY A 118 -10.76 13.48 1.48
C GLY A 118 -10.89 13.36 -0.04
N SER A 119 -9.79 13.46 -0.81
CA SER A 119 -9.80 13.09 -2.22
C SER A 119 -10.15 11.62 -2.37
N THR A 120 -10.98 11.28 -3.35
CA THR A 120 -11.30 9.88 -3.68
C THR A 120 -10.22 9.26 -4.53
N THR A 121 -10.03 7.95 -4.38
CA THR A 121 -9.17 7.17 -5.28
C THR A 121 -9.92 6.84 -6.57
N ASP A 122 -9.21 6.52 -7.64
CA ASP A 122 -9.82 6.08 -8.91
C ASP A 122 -10.55 4.72 -8.81
N ARG A 123 -10.36 4.00 -7.69
CA ARG A 123 -10.98 2.68 -7.43
C ARG A 123 -12.42 2.73 -6.95
N GLY A 124 -12.96 3.91 -6.74
CA GLY A 124 -14.37 4.12 -6.44
C GLY A 124 -14.65 4.97 -5.20
N ASP A 125 -15.91 5.38 -5.06
CA ASP A 125 -16.43 6.36 -4.10
C ASP A 125 -16.24 6.00 -2.60
N LYS A 126 -15.64 4.85 -2.29
CA LYS A 126 -15.51 4.32 -0.92
C LYS A 126 -14.12 4.44 -0.33
N GLU A 127 -13.16 4.85 -1.10
CA GLU A 127 -11.77 5.01 -0.68
C GLU A 127 -11.37 6.49 -0.74
N GLN A 128 -10.83 6.99 0.36
CA GLN A 128 -10.40 8.38 0.49
C GLN A 128 -8.93 8.46 0.90
N LEU A 129 -8.23 9.42 0.31
CA LEU A 129 -6.87 9.76 0.68
C LEU A 129 -6.88 10.68 1.91
N VAL A 130 -6.07 10.34 2.91
CA VAL A 130 -5.99 11.09 4.17
C VAL A 130 -4.54 11.30 4.55
N TRP A 131 -4.17 12.53 4.88
CA TRP A 131 -2.88 12.87 5.45
C TRP A 131 -2.91 12.71 6.97
N LEU A 132 -2.11 11.78 7.51
CA LEU A 132 -1.99 11.55 8.94
C LEU A 132 -0.64 12.04 9.47
N PRO A 133 -0.61 12.74 10.61
CA PRO A 133 0.65 13.19 11.20
C PRO A 133 1.46 11.99 11.69
N ILE A 134 2.74 11.95 11.32
CA ILE A 134 3.64 10.83 11.68
C ILE A 134 3.87 10.81 13.20
N ASP A 135 4.01 11.97 13.83
CA ASP A 135 4.30 12.08 15.27
C ASP A 135 3.17 11.54 16.18
N SER A 136 1.95 11.52 15.68
CA SER A 136 0.78 10.98 16.38
C SER A 136 0.12 9.81 15.66
N LEU A 137 0.87 9.12 14.79
CA LEU A 137 0.34 8.03 13.98
C LEU A 137 -0.14 6.85 14.84
N SER A 138 0.39 6.69 16.05
CA SER A 138 -0.07 5.72 17.05
C SER A 138 -1.48 5.95 17.57
N ASP A 139 -2.06 7.14 17.37
CA ASP A 139 -3.44 7.47 17.75
C ASP A 139 -4.44 6.93 16.72
N TYR A 140 -3.96 6.44 15.59
CA TYR A 140 -4.75 5.89 14.50
C TYR A 140 -4.53 4.40 14.35
N GLU A 141 -5.57 3.68 13.97
CA GLU A 141 -5.44 2.31 13.52
C GLU A 141 -4.92 2.32 12.07
N VAL A 142 -3.65 1.94 11.89
CA VAL A 142 -2.97 1.97 10.58
C VAL A 142 -2.40 0.61 10.22
N TYR A 143 -2.39 0.30 8.94
CA TYR A 143 -1.74 -0.89 8.39
C TYR A 143 -0.80 -0.51 7.25
N PRO A 144 0.45 -1.04 7.26
CA PRO A 144 0.97 -1.95 8.30
C PRO A 144 1.15 -1.24 9.65
N ASP A 145 0.91 -1.96 10.73
CA ASP A 145 0.92 -1.43 12.10
C ASP A 145 2.28 -0.89 12.55
N PHE A 146 3.36 -1.45 12.02
CA PHE A 146 4.72 -0.99 12.32
C PHE A 146 5.00 0.44 11.82
N PHE A 147 4.19 1.00 10.92
CA PHE A 147 4.34 2.38 10.47
C PHE A 147 4.30 3.37 11.63
N ALA A 148 3.47 3.12 12.64
CA ALA A 148 3.38 3.97 13.83
C ALA A 148 4.70 4.11 14.58
N LYS A 149 5.63 3.16 14.43
CA LYS A 149 6.95 3.19 15.09
C LYS A 149 8.08 3.56 14.14
N GLU A 150 8.02 3.08 12.91
CA GLU A 150 9.16 3.11 11.99
C GLU A 150 9.22 4.39 11.15
N LEU A 151 8.09 5.07 10.93
CA LEU A 151 8.09 6.24 10.04
C LEU A 151 8.70 7.50 10.65
N SER A 152 8.76 7.60 11.97
CA SER A 152 9.42 8.72 12.65
C SER A 152 10.94 8.75 12.41
N SER A 153 11.54 7.59 12.14
CA SER A 153 12.95 7.45 11.81
C SER A 153 13.14 6.29 10.84
N LEU A 154 13.04 6.57 9.55
CA LEU A 154 13.20 5.56 8.52
C LEU A 154 14.60 4.94 8.55
N PRO A 155 14.72 3.61 8.41
CA PRO A 155 16.02 2.95 8.36
C PRO A 155 16.80 3.35 7.10
N ASP A 156 18.12 3.41 7.20
CA ASP A 156 19.01 3.75 6.08
C ASP A 156 19.11 2.60 5.04
N SER A 157 18.86 1.37 5.47
CA SER A 157 18.85 0.18 4.62
C SER A 157 17.49 -0.52 4.67
N VAL A 158 17.24 -1.43 3.73
CA VAL A 158 16.01 -2.22 3.73
C VAL A 158 15.89 -3.04 5.01
N LYS A 159 14.77 -2.87 5.71
CA LYS A 159 14.45 -3.59 6.95
C LYS A 159 13.40 -4.66 6.68
N PHE A 160 13.68 -5.88 7.14
CA PHE A 160 12.72 -6.97 7.09
C PHE A 160 11.80 -6.93 8.32
N MET A 161 10.50 -6.95 8.07
CA MET A 161 9.44 -6.91 9.08
C MET A 161 8.66 -8.21 9.04
N LEU A 162 8.32 -8.76 10.20
CA LEU A 162 7.51 -9.95 10.34
C LEU A 162 6.36 -9.69 11.31
N THR A 163 5.13 -9.91 10.85
CA THR A 163 3.92 -9.86 11.69
C THR A 163 3.20 -11.21 11.64
N LYS A 164 2.82 -11.73 12.81
CA LYS A 164 2.01 -12.96 12.96
C LYS A 164 0.89 -12.67 13.96
N ASN A 165 -0.35 -12.62 13.47
CA ASN A 165 -1.58 -12.39 14.24
C ASN A 165 -2.50 -13.61 14.19
#